data_4839e71b0666998a46666530ba5e08f0
#
_entry.id   4839e71b0666998a46666530ba5e08f0
#
_cell.length_a   1.000
_cell.length_b   1.000
_cell.length_c   1.000
_cell.angle_alpha   90.00
_cell.angle_beta   90.00
_cell.angle_gamma   90.00
#
_symmetry.space_group_name_H-M   'P 1'
#
loop_
_entity.id
_entity.type
_entity.pdbx_description
1 polymer ?
#
loop_
_entity_poly.entity_id
_entity_poly.type
_entity_poly.pdbx_seq_one_letter_code
_entity_poly.pdbx_strand_id
1 'polypeptide(L)'
;MASSSHRKKKSKEQPNNNQGILENWFAGDSEAMTRFIHETSRKEINVPKVLEFSWQRDENLTEAKTLLKHKKLKSFLEMTRNVYPDLVRVFYSNLEQDDKNLVSYVKGVKLKITREIWSSVGGIKCSGLKVSKGNTAGIQRFNKMQFYRSCVRNPTEPVARFNAGSLTLNPRLLAHIIAWQITPRGSNHVVLHEEDLILLYCIMNQLKVNWVSTMVEHMLKSTRLPDYRFPYAIFVSKLIDYFQVDTTNERNDIIKAASAIDNSTLMKMGFHKEEDGWIFRRNVAHKAEHEASNHGDGEEENAGMHRED
;
A
#
# COMPACT_ATOMS: atom_id res chain seq x y z
N MET A 1 -29.80 -38.15 58.70
CA MET A 1 -29.84 -36.99 57.77
C MET A 1 -28.56 -36.20 57.96
N ALA A 2 -27.56 -36.37 57.09
CA ALA A 2 -26.29 -35.66 57.19
C ALA A 2 -26.22 -34.62 56.06
N SER A 3 -26.19 -33.35 56.47
CA SER A 3 -26.09 -32.21 55.56
C SER A 3 -24.63 -31.97 55.17
N SER A 4 -24.31 -32.16 53.88
CA SER A 4 -23.00 -31.92 53.31
C SER A 4 -22.89 -30.44 52.89
N SER A 5 -22.08 -29.65 53.62
CA SER A 5 -21.79 -28.28 53.30
C SER A 5 -20.64 -28.24 52.25
N HIS A 6 -20.99 -27.87 51.01
CA HIS A 6 -20.02 -27.64 49.96
C HIS A 6 -19.37 -26.22 50.14
N ARG A 7 -18.16 -26.21 50.64
CA ARG A 7 -17.30 -25.02 50.73
C ARG A 7 -16.74 -24.70 49.35
N LYS A 8 -17.29 -23.65 48.64
CA LYS A 8 -16.73 -23.11 47.41
C LYS A 8 -15.34 -22.56 47.71
N LYS A 9 -14.30 -23.20 47.14
CA LYS A 9 -12.95 -22.61 47.04
C LYS A 9 -13.03 -21.39 46.12
N LYS A 10 -12.78 -20.18 46.63
CA LYS A 10 -12.43 -19.01 45.84
C LYS A 10 -11.09 -19.27 45.17
N SER A 11 -11.08 -19.42 43.85
CA SER A 11 -9.86 -19.37 43.05
C SER A 11 -9.27 -17.97 43.18
N LYS A 12 -8.03 -17.88 43.66
CA LYS A 12 -7.23 -16.67 43.57
C LYS A 12 -6.98 -16.41 42.09
N GLU A 13 -7.57 -15.33 41.56
CA GLU A 13 -7.20 -14.80 40.25
C GLU A 13 -5.69 -14.45 40.31
N GLN A 14 -4.91 -15.08 39.47
CA GLN A 14 -3.53 -14.66 39.24
C GLN A 14 -3.56 -13.26 38.64
N PRO A 15 -2.66 -12.34 39.04
CA PRO A 15 -2.60 -11.02 38.44
C PRO A 15 -2.37 -11.17 36.93
N ASN A 16 -3.21 -10.52 36.14
CA ASN A 16 -3.28 -10.62 34.69
C ASN A 16 -1.92 -10.15 34.13
N ASN A 17 -1.11 -11.05 33.61
CA ASN A 17 0.23 -10.77 33.10
C ASN A 17 0.21 -9.67 32.00
N ASN A 18 -0.94 -9.42 31.41
CA ASN A 18 -1.17 -8.36 30.41
C ASN A 18 -1.14 -6.94 31.02
N GLN A 19 -1.48 -6.75 32.29
CA GLN A 19 -1.53 -5.41 32.87
C GLN A 19 -0.13 -4.81 33.04
N GLY A 20 0.85 -5.59 33.49
CA GLY A 20 2.24 -5.15 33.60
C GLY A 20 2.90 -4.82 32.26
N ILE A 21 2.52 -5.55 31.19
CA ILE A 21 2.97 -5.25 29.83
C ILE A 21 2.42 -3.90 29.35
N LEU A 22 1.13 -3.65 29.57
CA LEU A 22 0.46 -2.39 29.17
C LEU A 22 1.03 -1.20 29.95
N GLU A 23 1.27 -1.34 31.25
CA GLU A 23 1.91 -0.30 32.05
C GLU A 23 3.29 0.07 31.52
N ASN A 24 4.09 -0.91 31.08
CA ASN A 24 5.39 -0.68 30.46
C ASN A 24 5.28 0.01 29.10
N TRP A 25 4.31 -0.39 28.25
CA TRP A 25 4.13 0.22 26.92
C TRP A 25 3.74 1.69 26.98
N PHE A 26 2.97 2.10 28.00
CA PHE A 26 2.48 3.47 28.18
C PHE A 26 3.22 4.27 29.26
N ALA A 27 4.23 3.68 29.91
CA ALA A 27 5.01 4.30 30.98
C ALA A 27 4.15 4.92 32.09
N GLY A 28 3.02 4.27 32.44
CA GLY A 28 2.09 4.71 33.45
C GLY A 28 1.04 5.73 33.01
N ASP A 29 1.00 6.12 31.71
CA ASP A 29 -0.07 6.97 31.16
C ASP A 29 -1.39 6.16 31.06
N SER A 30 -2.23 6.32 32.07
CA SER A 30 -3.51 5.58 32.18
C SER A 30 -4.54 6.00 31.12
N GLU A 31 -4.51 7.24 30.66
CA GLU A 31 -5.41 7.71 29.60
C GLU A 31 -5.04 7.12 28.24
N ALA A 32 -3.75 7.14 27.88
CA ALA A 32 -3.25 6.52 26.67
C ALA A 32 -3.47 5.00 26.67
N MET A 33 -3.29 4.34 27.82
CA MET A 33 -3.58 2.91 27.97
C MET A 33 -5.08 2.62 27.79
N THR A 34 -5.94 3.45 28.31
CA THR A 34 -7.41 3.32 28.15
C THR A 34 -7.82 3.46 26.68
N ARG A 35 -7.29 4.47 25.97
CA ARG A 35 -7.51 4.62 24.52
C ARG A 35 -7.03 3.37 23.74
N PHE A 36 -5.86 2.86 24.11
CA PHE A 36 -5.33 1.65 23.48
C PHE A 36 -6.27 0.45 23.64
N ILE A 37 -6.71 0.16 24.84
CA ILE A 37 -7.57 -0.99 25.16
C ILE A 37 -8.89 -0.91 24.39
N HIS A 38 -9.53 0.25 24.39
CA HIS A 38 -10.89 0.41 23.85
C HIS A 38 -10.92 0.64 22.33
N GLU A 39 -9.91 1.30 21.75
CA GLU A 39 -9.97 1.79 20.37
C GLU A 39 -8.95 1.13 19.44
N THR A 40 -7.71 0.94 19.90
CA THR A 40 -6.61 0.65 18.97
C THR A 40 -5.99 -0.75 19.09
N SER A 41 -6.15 -1.43 20.22
CA SER A 41 -5.53 -2.74 20.48
C SER A 41 -5.92 -3.82 19.47
N ARG A 42 -7.14 -3.77 18.96
CA ARG A 42 -7.68 -4.71 17.95
C ARG A 42 -7.67 -4.16 16.54
N LYS A 43 -7.26 -2.90 16.37
CA LYS A 43 -7.27 -2.25 15.07
C LYS A 43 -6.26 -2.92 14.13
N GLU A 44 -6.71 -3.22 12.94
CA GLU A 44 -5.88 -3.88 11.95
C GLU A 44 -4.78 -2.97 11.41
N ILE A 45 -3.64 -3.56 11.12
CA ILE A 45 -2.52 -2.92 10.44
C ILE A 45 -2.59 -3.31 8.97
N ASN A 46 -2.34 -2.37 8.07
CA ASN A 46 -2.23 -2.68 6.65
C ASN A 46 -1.09 -3.67 6.41
N VAL A 47 -1.36 -4.69 5.59
CA VAL A 47 -0.33 -5.66 5.21
C VAL A 47 0.83 -4.92 4.56
N PRO A 48 2.05 -5.01 5.11
CA PRO A 48 3.20 -4.34 4.53
C PRO A 48 3.46 -4.85 3.11
N LYS A 49 3.75 -3.93 2.20
CA LYS A 49 4.22 -4.26 0.86
C LYS A 49 5.59 -3.65 0.64
N VAL A 50 6.45 -4.34 -0.12
CA VAL A 50 7.81 -3.93 -0.43
C VAL A 50 7.99 -3.98 -1.93
N LEU A 51 8.44 -2.90 -2.52
CA LEU A 51 8.73 -2.85 -3.95
C LEU A 51 10.10 -3.48 -4.20
N GLU A 52 10.12 -4.57 -4.96
CA GLU A 52 11.35 -5.22 -5.37
C GLU A 52 11.76 -4.76 -6.77
N PHE A 53 12.87 -4.01 -6.86
CA PHE A 53 13.43 -3.55 -8.14
C PHE A 53 14.31 -4.61 -8.85
N SER A 54 14.28 -5.87 -8.43
CA SER A 54 14.95 -6.98 -9.15
C SER A 54 14.48 -7.12 -10.60
N TRP A 55 13.27 -6.67 -10.91
CA TRP A 55 12.69 -6.55 -12.25
C TRP A 55 13.25 -5.37 -13.08
N GLN A 56 14.40 -4.79 -12.67
CA GLN A 56 15.06 -3.65 -13.35
C GLN A 56 15.48 -3.92 -14.80
N ARG A 57 15.59 -5.18 -15.19
CA ARG A 57 15.95 -5.60 -16.55
C ARG A 57 14.76 -5.59 -17.52
N ASP A 58 13.57 -5.27 -17.06
CA ASP A 58 12.37 -5.23 -17.88
C ASP A 58 12.17 -3.84 -18.48
N GLU A 59 12.38 -3.69 -19.78
CA GLU A 59 12.32 -2.41 -20.49
C GLU A 59 10.91 -1.82 -20.47
N ASN A 60 9.87 -2.66 -20.50
CA ASN A 60 8.48 -2.22 -20.51
C ASN A 60 8.03 -1.56 -19.20
N LEU A 61 8.77 -1.76 -18.11
CA LEU A 61 8.53 -1.15 -16.80
C LEU A 61 9.46 0.04 -16.54
N THR A 62 10.30 0.40 -17.50
CA THR A 62 11.28 1.48 -17.36
C THR A 62 10.63 2.82 -17.09
N GLU A 63 9.46 3.09 -17.70
CA GLU A 63 8.71 4.33 -17.46
C GLU A 63 8.28 4.44 -16.00
N ALA A 64 7.55 3.46 -15.45
CA ALA A 64 7.10 3.48 -14.05
C ALA A 64 8.28 3.58 -13.08
N LYS A 65 9.36 2.83 -13.31
CA LYS A 65 10.59 2.88 -12.50
C LYS A 65 11.23 4.25 -12.52
N THR A 66 11.39 4.84 -13.71
CA THR A 66 11.99 6.16 -13.91
C THR A 66 11.17 7.22 -13.19
N LEU A 67 9.86 7.18 -13.31
CA LEU A 67 8.94 8.08 -12.62
C LEU A 67 9.08 7.97 -11.09
N LEU A 68 9.07 6.77 -10.53
CA LEU A 68 9.22 6.54 -9.09
C LEU A 68 10.60 7.00 -8.58
N LYS A 69 11.67 6.73 -9.32
CA LYS A 69 13.02 7.18 -9.00
C LYS A 69 13.12 8.71 -9.03
N HIS A 70 12.56 9.34 -10.05
CA HIS A 70 12.51 10.81 -10.17
C HIS A 70 11.75 11.44 -9.00
N LYS A 71 10.68 10.79 -8.51
CA LYS A 71 9.90 11.23 -7.34
C LYS A 71 10.61 11.00 -6.00
N LYS A 72 11.80 10.39 -6.00
CA LYS A 72 12.58 10.05 -4.79
C LYS A 72 11.79 9.18 -3.80
N LEU A 73 10.87 8.36 -4.30
CA LEU A 73 10.09 7.43 -3.50
C LEU A 73 10.79 6.09 -3.30
N LYS A 74 11.82 5.79 -4.09
CA LYS A 74 12.49 4.49 -4.13
C LYS A 74 12.82 3.96 -2.72
N SER A 75 13.56 4.73 -1.92
CA SER A 75 14.01 4.28 -0.60
C SER A 75 12.86 3.94 0.35
N PHE A 76 11.74 4.64 0.26
CA PHE A 76 10.56 4.35 1.07
C PHE A 76 9.83 3.10 0.58
N LEU A 77 9.68 2.94 -0.73
CA LEU A 77 8.95 1.82 -1.33
C LEU A 77 9.70 0.48 -1.22
N GLU A 78 11.03 0.52 -1.20
CA GLU A 78 11.92 -0.63 -1.01
C GLU A 78 12.25 -0.90 0.46
N MET A 79 11.71 -0.12 1.38
CA MET A 79 12.01 -0.25 2.80
C MET A 79 11.61 -1.62 3.34
N THR A 80 12.56 -2.30 3.98
CA THR A 80 12.36 -3.58 4.64
C THR A 80 12.72 -3.49 6.10
N ARG A 81 11.92 -4.08 6.95
CA ARG A 81 12.16 -4.25 8.39
C ARG A 81 11.07 -5.16 8.95
N ASN A 82 11.41 -6.05 9.86
CA ASN A 82 10.40 -6.77 10.63
C ASN A 82 9.50 -5.78 11.37
N VAL A 83 8.26 -6.13 11.55
CA VAL A 83 7.25 -5.25 12.14
C VAL A 83 7.03 -5.63 13.60
N TYR A 84 6.98 -4.66 14.50
CA TYR A 84 6.52 -4.79 15.88
C TYR A 84 5.04 -4.41 15.97
N PRO A 85 4.08 -5.33 15.72
CA PRO A 85 2.69 -4.95 15.50
C PRO A 85 2.05 -4.30 16.71
N ASP A 86 2.41 -4.71 17.91
CA ASP A 86 1.84 -4.16 19.12
C ASP A 86 2.40 -2.77 19.43
N LEU A 87 3.71 -2.57 19.24
CA LEU A 87 4.31 -1.23 19.36
C LEU A 87 3.85 -0.27 18.26
N VAL A 88 3.54 -0.77 17.06
CA VAL A 88 2.88 0.02 16.01
C VAL A 88 1.51 0.51 16.46
N ARG A 89 0.71 -0.34 17.13
CA ARG A 89 -0.58 0.08 17.68
C ARG A 89 -0.43 1.11 18.81
N VAL A 90 0.55 0.92 19.71
CA VAL A 90 0.90 1.90 20.74
C VAL A 90 1.30 3.23 20.12
N PHE A 91 2.14 3.21 19.09
CA PHE A 91 2.52 4.40 18.35
C PHE A 91 1.30 5.16 17.82
N TYR A 92 0.36 4.47 17.18
CA TYR A 92 -0.83 5.11 16.61
C TYR A 92 -1.84 5.57 17.68
N SER A 93 -1.93 4.90 18.84
CA SER A 93 -2.80 5.34 19.93
C SER A 93 -2.35 6.67 20.56
N ASN A 94 -1.06 6.97 20.49
CA ASN A 94 -0.44 8.18 21.00
C ASN A 94 -0.05 9.18 19.90
N LEU A 95 -0.47 8.94 18.66
CA LEU A 95 -0.05 9.77 17.54
C LEU A 95 -0.81 11.10 17.53
N GLU A 96 -0.07 12.18 17.63
CA GLU A 96 -0.56 13.55 17.59
C GLU A 96 0.23 14.40 16.60
N GLN A 97 -0.35 15.51 16.18
CA GLN A 97 0.33 16.51 15.38
C GLN A 97 0.70 17.72 16.26
N ASP A 98 2.00 17.99 16.37
CA ASP A 98 2.57 19.15 17.05
C ASP A 98 3.20 20.08 15.99
N ASP A 99 2.50 21.17 15.68
CA ASP A 99 2.80 22.09 14.56
C ASP A 99 2.96 21.34 13.23
N LYS A 100 4.19 21.22 12.73
CA LYS A 100 4.52 20.55 11.46
C LYS A 100 5.08 19.15 11.64
N ASN A 101 5.19 18.67 12.88
CA ASN A 101 5.77 17.38 13.21
C ASN A 101 4.68 16.41 13.67
N LEU A 102 4.95 15.13 13.55
CA LEU A 102 4.20 14.10 14.26
C LEU A 102 4.93 13.78 15.57
N VAL A 103 4.16 13.57 16.61
CA VAL A 103 4.67 13.16 17.92
C VAL A 103 3.91 11.94 18.38
N SER A 104 4.62 11.00 18.97
CA SER A 104 4.05 9.85 19.65
C SER A 104 4.91 9.43 20.83
N TYR A 105 4.40 8.53 21.66
CA TYR A 105 5.11 7.95 22.79
C TYR A 105 4.99 6.43 22.71
N VAL A 106 6.12 5.74 22.86
CA VAL A 106 6.19 4.27 22.90
C VAL A 106 7.14 3.87 24.02
N LYS A 107 6.66 3.13 25.00
CA LYS A 107 7.45 2.69 26.18
C LYS A 107 8.17 3.87 26.88
N GLY A 108 7.47 5.00 27.03
CA GLY A 108 8.02 6.21 27.67
C GLY A 108 8.97 7.04 26.79
N VAL A 109 9.36 6.53 25.62
CA VAL A 109 10.22 7.26 24.68
C VAL A 109 9.36 8.17 23.79
N LYS A 110 9.72 9.46 23.72
CA LYS A 110 9.08 10.43 22.82
C LYS A 110 9.65 10.31 21.42
N LEU A 111 8.79 10.00 20.44
CA LEU A 111 9.11 9.96 19.02
C LEU A 111 8.63 11.25 18.34
N LYS A 112 9.51 12.22 18.17
CA LYS A 112 9.21 13.46 17.43
C LYS A 112 9.71 13.35 16.00
N ILE A 113 8.80 13.17 15.04
CA ILE A 113 9.10 12.89 13.63
C ILE A 113 9.15 14.21 12.87
N THR A 114 10.36 14.75 12.72
CA THR A 114 10.66 15.99 12.02
C THR A 114 10.92 15.74 10.53
N ARG A 115 11.12 16.82 9.76
CA ARG A 115 11.50 16.74 8.33
C ARG A 115 12.81 15.98 8.12
N GLU A 116 13.75 16.14 9.03
CA GLU A 116 15.06 15.50 9.01
C GLU A 116 14.90 13.98 9.19
N ILE A 117 14.02 13.54 10.09
CA ILE A 117 13.71 12.13 10.34
C ILE A 117 12.98 11.50 9.14
N TRP A 118 12.02 12.20 8.53
CA TRP A 118 11.43 11.74 7.27
C TRP A 118 12.48 11.53 6.18
N SER A 119 13.49 12.40 6.13
CA SER A 119 14.57 12.30 5.14
C SER A 119 15.57 11.20 5.48
N SER A 120 15.99 11.05 6.76
CA SER A 120 17.01 10.09 7.17
C SER A 120 16.47 8.67 7.29
N VAL A 121 15.30 8.47 7.91
CA VAL A 121 14.69 7.16 8.10
C VAL A 121 13.81 6.76 6.91
N GLY A 122 12.99 7.69 6.41
CA GLY A 122 12.05 7.44 5.32
C GLY A 122 12.65 7.60 3.93
N GLY A 123 13.78 8.31 3.80
CA GLY A 123 14.38 8.63 2.50
C GLY A 123 13.56 9.63 1.66
N ILE A 124 12.59 10.32 2.26
CA ILE A 124 11.65 11.22 1.58
C ILE A 124 11.83 12.66 2.04
N LYS A 125 11.87 13.60 1.09
CA LYS A 125 11.97 15.02 1.38
C LYS A 125 10.60 15.70 1.52
N CYS A 126 10.42 16.51 2.56
CA CYS A 126 9.22 17.33 2.78
C CYS A 126 9.19 18.56 1.86
N SER A 127 8.97 18.37 0.55
CA SER A 127 8.97 19.50 -0.40
C SER A 127 8.07 19.22 -1.60
N GLY A 128 7.40 20.26 -2.11
CA GLY A 128 6.50 20.17 -3.25
C GLY A 128 5.06 20.56 -2.90
N LEU A 129 4.16 20.32 -3.84
CA LEU A 129 2.73 20.60 -3.70
C LEU A 129 2.11 19.70 -2.63
N LYS A 130 1.31 20.28 -1.76
CA LYS A 130 0.41 19.51 -0.90
C LYS A 130 -0.82 19.13 -1.72
N VAL A 131 -1.05 17.84 -1.85
CA VAL A 131 -2.12 17.28 -2.67
C VAL A 131 -3.04 16.49 -1.78
N SER A 132 -4.33 16.82 -1.79
CA SER A 132 -5.37 16.08 -1.08
C SER A 132 -6.69 16.14 -1.86
N LYS A 133 -7.66 15.32 -1.46
CA LYS A 133 -9.00 15.35 -2.04
C LYS A 133 -9.60 16.76 -1.91
N GLY A 134 -10.08 17.29 -3.03
CA GLY A 134 -10.65 18.66 -3.09
C GLY A 134 -9.62 19.79 -3.10
N ASN A 135 -8.32 19.51 -2.94
CA ASN A 135 -7.26 20.52 -3.07
C ASN A 135 -6.35 20.21 -4.28
N THR A 136 -6.79 20.63 -5.44
CA THR A 136 -6.04 20.54 -6.71
C THR A 136 -5.57 21.91 -7.22
N ALA A 137 -5.66 22.96 -6.39
CA ALA A 137 -5.35 24.35 -6.78
C ALA A 137 -3.94 24.53 -7.38
N GLY A 138 -2.97 23.71 -6.95
CA GLY A 138 -1.62 23.69 -7.52
C GLY A 138 -1.45 22.80 -8.76
N ILE A 139 -2.51 22.09 -9.21
CA ILE A 139 -2.45 21.13 -10.32
C ILE A 139 -3.22 21.73 -11.51
N GLN A 140 -2.49 22.41 -12.38
CA GLN A 140 -3.08 22.97 -13.59
C GLN A 140 -3.55 21.85 -14.53
N ARG A 141 -4.70 22.05 -15.18
CA ARG A 141 -5.25 21.18 -16.23
C ARG A 141 -5.60 19.75 -15.80
N PHE A 142 -5.76 19.46 -14.50
CA PHE A 142 -6.25 18.15 -14.08
C PHE A 142 -7.75 18.01 -14.32
N ASN A 143 -8.10 17.09 -15.21
CA ASN A 143 -9.47 16.61 -15.39
C ASN A 143 -9.46 15.10 -15.19
N LYS A 144 -10.13 14.62 -14.15
CA LYS A 144 -10.08 13.22 -13.73
C LYS A 144 -10.57 12.23 -14.80
N MET A 145 -11.64 12.60 -15.55
CA MET A 145 -12.20 11.75 -16.59
C MET A 145 -11.27 11.67 -17.81
N GLN A 146 -10.79 12.82 -18.28
CA GLN A 146 -9.88 12.90 -19.41
C GLN A 146 -8.55 12.17 -19.09
N PHE A 147 -8.01 12.39 -17.89
CA PHE A 147 -6.80 11.72 -17.45
C PHE A 147 -6.99 10.20 -17.34
N TYR A 148 -8.09 9.73 -16.73
CA TYR A 148 -8.35 8.31 -16.64
C TYR A 148 -8.44 7.67 -18.02
N ARG A 149 -9.17 8.29 -18.96
CA ARG A 149 -9.28 7.81 -20.35
C ARG A 149 -7.93 7.73 -21.08
N SER A 150 -6.98 8.61 -20.77
CA SER A 150 -5.62 8.51 -21.34
C SER A 150 -4.79 7.36 -20.77
N CYS A 151 -5.24 6.77 -19.65
CA CYS A 151 -4.51 5.70 -18.96
C CYS A 151 -5.09 4.30 -19.21
N VAL A 152 -6.30 4.18 -19.79
CA VAL A 152 -6.97 2.90 -19.99
C VAL A 152 -6.64 2.24 -21.32
N ARG A 153 -6.83 0.92 -21.41
CA ARG A 153 -6.63 0.14 -22.63
C ARG A 153 -7.69 0.44 -23.71
N ASN A 154 -8.92 0.72 -23.29
CA ASN A 154 -10.00 1.07 -24.19
C ASN A 154 -10.64 2.43 -23.83
N PRO A 155 -10.17 3.55 -24.41
CA PRO A 155 -10.64 4.89 -24.08
C PRO A 155 -12.10 5.18 -24.45
N THR A 156 -12.67 4.39 -25.36
CA THR A 156 -14.04 4.59 -25.90
C THR A 156 -15.11 3.93 -25.05
N GLU A 157 -14.75 2.99 -24.16
CA GLU A 157 -15.69 2.34 -23.26
C GLU A 157 -16.38 3.35 -22.31
N PRO A 158 -17.69 3.16 -22.02
CA PRO A 158 -18.37 3.95 -21.01
C PRO A 158 -17.72 3.77 -19.64
N VAL A 159 -17.48 4.87 -18.93
CA VAL A 159 -16.84 4.87 -17.60
C VAL A 159 -17.90 5.07 -16.52
N ALA A 160 -18.39 3.96 -15.95
CA ALA A 160 -19.30 3.99 -14.80
C ALA A 160 -18.54 4.25 -13.48
N ARG A 161 -17.31 3.74 -13.40
CA ARG A 161 -16.40 3.94 -12.25
C ARG A 161 -14.94 3.86 -12.71
N PHE A 162 -14.05 4.50 -12.00
CA PHE A 162 -12.60 4.46 -12.30
C PHE A 162 -12.01 3.12 -11.86
N ASN A 163 -11.97 2.16 -12.77
CA ASN A 163 -11.49 0.81 -12.47
C ASN A 163 -9.99 0.70 -12.75
N ALA A 164 -9.22 0.37 -11.72
CA ALA A 164 -7.80 0.13 -11.87
C ALA A 164 -7.50 -1.04 -12.83
N GLY A 165 -8.40 -2.03 -12.92
CA GLY A 165 -8.29 -3.16 -13.84
C GLY A 165 -8.32 -2.79 -15.33
N SER A 166 -8.84 -1.62 -15.71
CA SER A 166 -8.86 -1.14 -17.09
C SER A 166 -7.59 -0.41 -17.52
N LEU A 167 -6.71 -0.06 -16.58
CA LEU A 167 -5.49 0.70 -16.88
C LEU A 167 -4.49 -0.11 -17.71
N THR A 168 -3.69 0.59 -18.52
CA THR A 168 -2.50 0.05 -19.18
C THR A 168 -1.41 -0.28 -18.15
N LEU A 169 -0.35 -0.96 -18.56
CA LEU A 169 0.66 -1.56 -17.67
C LEU A 169 1.26 -0.59 -16.65
N ASN A 170 1.89 0.50 -17.11
CA ASN A 170 2.57 1.44 -16.22
C ASN A 170 1.60 2.19 -15.27
N PRO A 171 0.50 2.79 -15.73
CA PRO A 171 -0.52 3.35 -14.85
C PRO A 171 -1.11 2.34 -13.86
N ARG A 172 -1.31 1.07 -14.30
CA ARG A 172 -1.83 0.01 -13.44
C ARG A 172 -0.89 -0.31 -12.29
N LEU A 173 0.41 -0.44 -12.59
CA LEU A 173 1.44 -0.68 -11.57
C LEU A 173 1.57 0.51 -10.61
N LEU A 174 1.62 1.74 -11.14
CA LEU A 174 1.69 2.95 -10.32
C LEU A 174 0.47 3.09 -9.40
N ALA A 175 -0.73 2.85 -9.92
CA ALA A 175 -1.96 2.85 -9.13
C ALA A 175 -1.94 1.78 -8.01
N HIS A 176 -1.36 0.61 -8.29
CA HIS A 176 -1.16 -0.43 -7.28
C HIS A 176 -0.21 0.03 -6.17
N ILE A 177 0.93 0.62 -6.53
CA ILE A 177 1.89 1.17 -5.56
C ILE A 177 1.25 2.28 -4.71
N ILE A 178 0.46 3.17 -5.32
CA ILE A 178 -0.29 4.19 -4.58
C ILE A 178 -1.20 3.52 -3.55
N ALA A 179 -2.04 2.59 -3.96
CA ALA A 179 -3.07 1.98 -3.12
C ALA A 179 -2.53 1.02 -2.04
N TRP A 180 -1.28 0.55 -2.16
CA TRP A 180 -0.68 -0.38 -1.21
C TRP A 180 0.45 0.21 -0.37
N GLN A 181 1.15 1.24 -0.86
CA GLN A 181 2.33 1.78 -0.19
C GLN A 181 2.27 3.28 0.09
N ILE A 182 1.66 4.11 -0.80
CA ILE A 182 1.64 5.58 -0.61
C ILE A 182 0.41 6.00 0.21
N THR A 183 -0.77 5.49 -0.12
CA THR A 183 -2.02 5.67 0.64
C THR A 183 -2.67 4.31 0.91
N PRO A 184 -2.00 3.45 1.72
CA PRO A 184 -2.41 2.07 1.89
C PRO A 184 -3.77 1.98 2.55
N ARG A 185 -4.63 1.11 1.99
CA ARG A 185 -5.99 0.85 2.47
C ARG A 185 -6.25 -0.64 2.63
N GLY A 186 -7.22 -0.98 3.49
CA GLY A 186 -7.51 -2.38 3.84
C GLY A 186 -8.29 -3.14 2.77
N SER A 187 -9.01 -2.44 1.89
CA SER A 187 -9.92 -3.04 0.90
C SER A 187 -10.11 -2.16 -0.32
N ASN A 188 -10.88 -2.65 -1.30
CA ASN A 188 -11.30 -1.91 -2.50
C ASN A 188 -10.14 -1.36 -3.36
N HIS A 189 -9.13 -2.19 -3.63
CA HIS A 189 -7.99 -1.83 -4.50
C HIS A 189 -8.34 -1.86 -6.00
N VAL A 190 -9.55 -2.28 -6.35
CA VAL A 190 -10.02 -2.37 -7.73
C VAL A 190 -10.50 -1.00 -8.24
N VAL A 191 -11.11 -0.19 -7.37
CA VAL A 191 -11.62 1.14 -7.71
C VAL A 191 -10.61 2.21 -7.33
N LEU A 192 -10.31 3.10 -8.28
CA LEU A 192 -9.48 4.27 -8.04
C LEU A 192 -10.33 5.37 -7.40
N HIS A 193 -9.90 5.84 -6.24
CA HIS A 193 -10.46 7.02 -5.62
C HIS A 193 -9.93 8.28 -6.29
N GLU A 194 -10.55 9.42 -6.04
CA GLU A 194 -10.10 10.69 -6.59
C GLU A 194 -8.66 11.03 -6.18
N GLU A 195 -8.30 10.73 -4.93
CA GLU A 195 -6.93 10.90 -4.42
C GLU A 195 -5.92 10.05 -5.20
N ASP A 196 -6.28 8.79 -5.54
CA ASP A 196 -5.41 7.91 -6.34
C ASP A 196 -5.16 8.49 -7.74
N LEU A 197 -6.21 9.02 -8.39
CA LEU A 197 -6.10 9.63 -9.71
C LEU A 197 -5.25 10.90 -9.70
N ILE A 198 -5.39 11.73 -8.66
CA ILE A 198 -4.57 12.93 -8.48
C ILE A 198 -3.09 12.55 -8.29
N LEU A 199 -2.81 11.59 -7.40
CA LEU A 199 -1.44 11.14 -7.15
C LEU A 199 -0.83 10.48 -8.39
N LEU A 200 -1.61 9.65 -9.11
CA LEU A 200 -1.20 9.03 -10.36
C LEU A 200 -0.88 10.09 -11.43
N TYR A 201 -1.76 11.09 -11.57
CA TYR A 201 -1.51 12.24 -12.47
C TYR A 201 -0.21 12.97 -12.11
N CYS A 202 0.00 13.24 -10.83
CA CYS A 202 1.22 13.90 -10.36
C CYS A 202 2.48 13.09 -10.63
N ILE A 203 2.43 11.76 -10.50
CA ILE A 203 3.57 10.90 -10.82
C ILE A 203 3.84 10.93 -12.31
N MET A 204 2.83 10.68 -13.15
CA MET A 204 2.98 10.57 -14.60
C MET A 204 3.38 11.90 -15.24
N ASN A 205 2.86 13.03 -14.76
CA ASN A 205 3.23 14.36 -15.25
C ASN A 205 4.43 14.97 -14.51
N GLN A 206 5.15 14.16 -13.73
CA GLN A 206 6.37 14.58 -13.04
C GLN A 206 6.21 15.80 -12.12
N LEU A 207 5.02 16.06 -11.59
CA LEU A 207 4.80 17.17 -10.66
C LEU A 207 5.49 16.90 -9.32
N LYS A 208 6.08 17.91 -8.73
CA LYS A 208 6.77 17.82 -7.45
C LYS A 208 5.75 17.82 -6.29
N VAL A 209 5.46 16.66 -5.74
CA VAL A 209 4.53 16.46 -4.63
C VAL A 209 5.26 16.37 -3.30
N ASN A 210 4.66 16.92 -2.25
CA ASN A 210 5.08 16.72 -0.88
C ASN A 210 4.49 15.38 -0.36
N TRP A 211 5.16 14.27 -0.64
CA TRP A 211 4.73 12.94 -0.26
C TRP A 211 4.57 12.77 1.25
N VAL A 212 5.42 13.46 2.03
CA VAL A 212 5.31 13.43 3.49
C VAL A 212 3.99 14.02 3.96
N SER A 213 3.51 15.13 3.37
CA SER A 213 2.21 15.69 3.75
C SER A 213 1.05 14.74 3.47
N THR A 214 1.09 14.03 2.34
CA THR A 214 0.09 13.00 1.99
C THR A 214 0.12 11.83 2.99
N MET A 215 1.31 11.36 3.34
CA MET A 215 1.47 10.24 4.29
C MET A 215 1.06 10.64 5.71
N VAL A 216 1.43 11.84 6.17
CA VAL A 216 1.02 12.39 7.47
C VAL A 216 -0.49 12.50 7.58
N GLU A 217 -1.15 13.05 6.55
CA GLU A 217 -2.61 13.14 6.50
C GLU A 217 -3.25 11.74 6.58
N HIS A 218 -2.67 10.77 5.87
CA HIS A 218 -3.15 9.39 5.88
C HIS A 218 -2.96 8.72 7.26
N MET A 219 -1.83 8.94 7.94
CA MET A 219 -1.59 8.47 9.30
C MET A 219 -2.61 9.04 10.29
N LEU A 220 -2.81 10.37 10.28
CA LEU A 220 -3.77 11.04 11.16
C LEU A 220 -5.21 10.63 10.85
N LYS A 221 -5.56 10.41 9.59
CA LYS A 221 -6.87 9.90 9.19
C LYS A 221 -7.11 8.49 9.74
N SER A 222 -6.09 7.66 9.77
CA SER A 222 -6.20 6.30 10.30
C SER A 222 -6.43 6.24 11.82
N THR A 223 -6.04 7.26 12.58
CA THR A 223 -6.35 7.32 14.02
C THR A 223 -7.78 7.75 14.32
N ARG A 224 -8.39 8.56 13.43
CA ARG A 224 -9.71 9.14 13.62
C ARG A 224 -10.86 8.29 13.10
N LEU A 225 -10.60 7.46 12.07
CA LEU A 225 -11.62 6.68 11.39
C LEU A 225 -11.51 5.20 11.76
N PRO A 226 -12.55 4.59 12.34
CA PRO A 226 -12.52 3.21 12.83
C PRO A 226 -12.23 2.19 11.72
N ASP A 227 -12.76 2.39 10.51
CA ASP A 227 -12.60 1.48 9.38
C ASP A 227 -11.23 1.57 8.68
N TYR A 228 -10.41 2.56 9.05
CA TYR A 228 -9.07 2.70 8.50
C TYR A 228 -8.07 1.84 9.27
N ARG A 229 -7.33 1.01 8.56
CA ARG A 229 -6.20 0.26 9.12
C ARG A 229 -5.00 1.18 9.35
N PHE A 230 -4.16 0.85 10.32
CA PHE A 230 -2.92 1.60 10.54
C PHE A 230 -1.93 1.37 9.39
N PRO A 231 -1.47 2.44 8.72
CA PRO A 231 -0.53 2.35 7.61
C PRO A 231 0.94 2.24 8.08
N TYR A 232 1.85 2.07 7.14
CA TYR A 232 3.31 2.23 7.25
C TYR A 232 3.99 1.51 8.43
N ALA A 233 3.56 0.29 8.75
CA ALA A 233 4.12 -0.46 9.89
C ALA A 233 5.63 -0.65 9.82
N ILE A 234 6.21 -0.84 8.61
CA ILE A 234 7.66 -0.93 8.41
C ILE A 234 8.35 0.38 8.82
N PHE A 235 7.83 1.52 8.35
CA PHE A 235 8.39 2.82 8.68
C PHE A 235 8.29 3.12 10.17
N VAL A 236 7.15 2.83 10.80
CA VAL A 236 6.97 2.98 12.27
C VAL A 236 7.95 2.08 13.03
N SER A 237 8.15 0.84 12.61
CA SER A 237 9.13 -0.06 13.24
C SER A 237 10.56 0.45 13.11
N LYS A 238 10.90 1.08 11.96
CA LYS A 238 12.20 1.77 11.82
C LYS A 238 12.33 3.02 12.68
N LEU A 239 11.24 3.74 12.94
CA LEU A 239 11.26 4.85 13.91
C LEU A 239 11.48 4.35 15.32
N ILE A 240 10.85 3.24 15.71
CA ILE A 240 11.06 2.58 17.00
C ILE A 240 12.54 2.25 17.20
N ASP A 241 13.21 1.64 16.19
CA ASP A 241 14.65 1.38 16.24
C ASP A 241 15.48 2.68 16.28
N TYR A 242 15.13 3.67 15.45
CA TYR A 242 15.86 4.94 15.36
C TYR A 242 15.86 5.70 16.69
N PHE A 243 14.73 5.69 17.41
CA PHE A 243 14.60 6.30 18.72
C PHE A 243 15.05 5.39 19.87
N GLN A 244 15.63 4.22 19.56
CA GLN A 244 16.16 3.27 20.53
C GLN A 244 15.13 2.83 21.58
N VAL A 245 13.87 2.68 21.17
CA VAL A 245 12.85 2.09 22.04
C VAL A 245 13.24 0.64 22.34
N ASP A 246 13.18 0.24 23.60
CA ASP A 246 13.45 -1.15 23.99
C ASP A 246 12.42 -2.11 23.35
N THR A 247 12.90 -2.98 22.48
CA THR A 247 12.11 -4.00 21.78
C THR A 247 12.34 -5.42 22.29
N THR A 248 13.04 -5.54 23.41
CA THR A 248 13.32 -6.83 24.05
C THR A 248 12.00 -7.52 24.40
N ASN A 249 11.85 -8.78 24.00
CA ASN A 249 10.66 -9.60 24.19
C ASN A 249 9.38 -9.11 23.47
N GLU A 250 9.48 -8.11 22.59
CA GLU A 250 8.34 -7.69 21.79
C GLU A 250 8.07 -8.63 20.62
N ARG A 251 6.78 -8.82 20.31
CA ARG A 251 6.37 -9.56 19.13
C ARG A 251 6.95 -8.92 17.86
N ASN A 252 7.59 -9.77 17.06
CA ASN A 252 8.31 -9.36 15.87
C ASN A 252 7.86 -10.19 14.66
N ASP A 253 7.08 -9.59 13.77
CA ASP A 253 6.54 -10.25 12.58
C ASP A 253 7.49 -10.04 11.38
N ILE A 254 7.94 -11.15 10.79
CA ILE A 254 8.80 -11.14 9.59
C ILE A 254 7.96 -10.77 8.37
N ILE A 255 8.49 -9.93 7.49
CA ILE A 255 7.86 -9.62 6.20
C ILE A 255 7.96 -10.83 5.29
N LYS A 256 6.81 -11.34 4.87
CA LYS A 256 6.71 -12.52 4.01
C LYS A 256 7.09 -12.17 2.56
N ALA A 257 7.62 -13.13 1.82
CA ALA A 257 7.90 -13.00 0.38
C ALA A 257 6.64 -12.58 -0.43
N ALA A 258 5.45 -13.01 -0.02
CA ALA A 258 4.17 -12.58 -0.62
C ALA A 258 3.87 -11.08 -0.45
N SER A 259 4.66 -10.35 0.34
CA SER A 259 4.59 -8.89 0.47
C SER A 259 5.33 -8.15 -0.64
N ALA A 260 6.14 -8.82 -1.46
CA ALA A 260 6.83 -8.21 -2.58
C ALA A 260 5.85 -7.71 -3.65
N ILE A 261 6.14 -6.54 -4.22
CA ILE A 261 5.56 -6.05 -5.47
C ILE A 261 6.61 -6.33 -6.54
N ASP A 262 6.38 -7.37 -7.31
CA ASP A 262 7.29 -7.95 -8.28
C ASP A 262 6.54 -8.40 -9.55
N ASN A 263 7.18 -9.22 -10.38
CA ASN A 263 6.58 -9.79 -11.59
C ASN A 263 5.33 -10.63 -11.29
N SER A 264 5.28 -11.35 -10.16
CA SER A 264 4.09 -12.14 -9.78
C SER A 264 2.88 -11.24 -9.53
N THR A 265 3.12 -10.02 -9.07
CA THR A 265 2.09 -8.99 -8.88
C THR A 265 1.47 -8.59 -10.22
N LEU A 266 2.28 -8.41 -11.28
CA LEU A 266 1.79 -8.10 -12.62
C LEU A 266 0.95 -9.24 -13.19
N MET A 267 1.37 -10.49 -13.01
CA MET A 267 0.58 -11.67 -13.42
C MET A 267 -0.78 -11.71 -12.72
N LYS A 268 -0.83 -11.41 -11.41
CA LYS A 268 -2.09 -11.30 -10.64
C LYS A 268 -2.96 -10.14 -11.12
N MET A 269 -2.37 -9.09 -11.70
CA MET A 269 -3.11 -7.99 -12.31
C MET A 269 -3.68 -8.33 -13.70
N GLY A 270 -3.40 -9.51 -14.23
CA GLY A 270 -3.88 -9.98 -15.53
C GLY A 270 -2.92 -9.73 -16.68
N PHE A 271 -1.68 -9.33 -16.42
CA PHE A 271 -0.65 -9.23 -17.44
C PHE A 271 0.10 -10.56 -17.57
N HIS A 272 0.58 -10.83 -18.77
CA HIS A 272 1.41 -11.99 -19.12
C HIS A 272 2.70 -11.50 -19.77
N LYS A 273 3.82 -12.16 -19.49
CA LYS A 273 5.12 -11.80 -20.07
C LYS A 273 5.35 -12.64 -21.31
N GLU A 274 5.58 -11.99 -22.46
CA GLU A 274 6.03 -12.56 -23.72
C GLU A 274 7.43 -12.06 -24.06
N GLU A 275 7.97 -12.48 -25.20
CA GLU A 275 9.30 -12.05 -25.67
C GLU A 275 9.40 -10.53 -25.83
N ASP A 276 8.36 -9.94 -26.42
CA ASP A 276 8.26 -8.48 -26.66
C ASP A 276 7.79 -7.67 -25.44
N GLY A 277 7.50 -8.30 -24.30
CA GLY A 277 7.13 -7.63 -23.07
C GLY A 277 5.86 -8.11 -22.39
N TRP A 278 5.21 -7.21 -21.64
CA TRP A 278 4.00 -7.50 -20.87
C TRP A 278 2.74 -7.18 -21.65
N ILE A 279 1.89 -8.18 -21.91
CA ILE A 279 0.59 -8.02 -22.55
C ILE A 279 -0.55 -8.40 -21.63
N PHE A 280 -1.74 -7.87 -21.85
CA PHE A 280 -2.93 -8.20 -21.06
C PHE A 280 -3.59 -9.47 -21.59
N ARG A 281 -3.94 -10.42 -20.72
CA ARG A 281 -4.41 -11.78 -21.10
C ARG A 281 -5.57 -11.82 -22.09
N ARG A 282 -6.48 -10.83 -22.06
CA ARG A 282 -7.59 -10.77 -23.03
C ARG A 282 -7.11 -10.53 -24.46
N ASN A 283 -5.97 -9.86 -24.64
CA ASN A 283 -5.39 -9.59 -25.94
C ASN A 283 -4.73 -10.86 -26.52
N VAL A 284 -4.27 -11.78 -25.66
CA VAL A 284 -3.71 -13.09 -26.08
C VAL A 284 -4.79 -13.95 -26.76
N ALA A 285 -5.98 -14.01 -26.16
CA ALA A 285 -7.10 -14.77 -26.73
C ALA A 285 -7.50 -14.26 -28.14
N HIS A 286 -7.64 -12.94 -28.28
CA HIS A 286 -7.94 -12.33 -29.59
C HIS A 286 -6.84 -12.52 -30.63
N LYS A 287 -5.56 -12.51 -30.23
CA LYS A 287 -4.45 -12.74 -31.14
C LYS A 287 -4.45 -14.21 -31.64
N ALA A 288 -4.68 -15.15 -30.73
CA ALA A 288 -4.80 -16.56 -31.08
C ALA A 288 -6.00 -16.86 -31.99
N GLU A 289 -7.15 -16.21 -31.79
CA GLU A 289 -8.32 -16.31 -32.66
C GLU A 289 -8.06 -15.72 -34.06
N HIS A 290 -7.34 -14.62 -34.16
CA HIS A 290 -6.94 -14.01 -35.43
C HIS A 290 -5.89 -14.84 -36.18
N GLU A 291 -4.93 -15.44 -35.47
CA GLU A 291 -3.92 -16.34 -36.08
C GLU A 291 -4.57 -17.64 -36.53
N ALA A 292 -5.53 -18.18 -35.80
CA ALA A 292 -6.30 -19.35 -36.19
C ALA A 292 -7.21 -19.11 -37.41
N SER A 293 -7.81 -17.91 -37.53
CA SER A 293 -8.65 -17.54 -38.69
C SER A 293 -7.82 -17.31 -39.96
N ASN A 294 -6.59 -16.79 -39.85
CA ASN A 294 -5.70 -16.60 -41.01
C ASN A 294 -5.05 -17.89 -41.52
N HIS A 295 -5.05 -19.00 -40.77
CA HIS A 295 -4.55 -20.29 -41.24
C HIS A 295 -5.64 -21.17 -41.84
N GLY A 296 -6.93 -20.75 -41.78
CA GLY A 296 -8.08 -21.48 -42.33
C GLY A 296 -8.38 -21.23 -43.80
N ASP A 297 -7.87 -20.16 -44.41
CA ASP A 297 -8.24 -19.73 -45.77
C ASP A 297 -7.21 -20.12 -46.84
N GLY A 298 -6.25 -21.01 -46.56
CA GLY A 298 -5.13 -21.38 -47.41
C GLY A 298 -5.20 -22.75 -48.08
N GLU A 299 -6.21 -23.60 -47.86
CA GLU A 299 -6.25 -24.99 -48.37
C GLU A 299 -7.45 -25.38 -49.25
N GLU A 300 -8.14 -24.44 -49.90
CA GLU A 300 -9.14 -24.79 -50.92
C GLU A 300 -8.91 -24.07 -52.26
N GLU A 301 -7.79 -24.36 -52.95
CA GLU A 301 -7.68 -24.15 -54.42
C GLU A 301 -6.58 -25.02 -54.99
N ASN A 302 -6.83 -26.35 -55.15
CA ASN A 302 -6.23 -27.14 -56.23
C ASN A 302 -6.74 -28.58 -56.26
N ALA A 303 -7.97 -28.78 -56.76
CA ALA A 303 -8.39 -30.11 -57.20
C ALA A 303 -9.51 -29.96 -58.25
N GLY A 304 -9.14 -29.93 -59.49
CA GLY A 304 -10.12 -30.09 -60.56
C GLY A 304 -9.74 -29.49 -61.88
N MET A 305 -8.95 -30.23 -62.68
CA MET A 305 -9.12 -30.33 -64.11
C MET A 305 -8.11 -31.31 -64.77
N HIS A 306 -8.51 -32.53 -64.89
CA HIS A 306 -8.06 -33.40 -65.99
C HIS A 306 -9.10 -34.48 -66.25
N ARG A 307 -9.91 -34.28 -67.27
CA ARG A 307 -10.51 -35.32 -68.14
C ARG A 307 -10.71 -34.72 -69.51
N GLU A 308 -9.98 -35.28 -70.42
CA GLU A 308 -10.31 -35.96 -71.66
C GLU A 308 -10.84 -35.08 -72.79
N ASP A 309 -10.20 -35.23 -73.96
CA ASP A 309 -10.13 -36.45 -74.81
C ASP A 309 -8.76 -36.59 -75.46
#